data_ec7a46f0acf4ecbe1a3e3365e55ab10e
#
_entry.id   ec7a46f0acf4ecbe1a3e3365e55ab10e
#
_cell.length_a   1.000
_cell.length_b   1.000
_cell.length_c   1.000
_cell.angle_alpha   90.00
_cell.angle_beta   90.00
_cell.angle_gamma   90.00
#
_symmetry.space_group_name_H-M   'P 1'
#
loop_
_entity.id
_entity.type
_entity.pdbx_description
1 polymer ?
#
loop_
_entity_poly.entity_id
_entity_poly.type
_entity_poly.pdbx_seq_one_letter_code
_entity_poly.pdbx_strand_id
1 'polypeptide(L)'
;MRSLVVPAALLALSLTACDRGNDQGTTVSIDAGNGAASVNGATGEVKLDTPLLKGSIKLPRMQFTGDNFDINGVHLYPGTKIGSMNVNAGGQEGDGVVRMSFESPAAVATVRDWLRDEFAKAGTTVKVSGNTLSGDTDGEPFRIDLQPAGNRAQGTVTIGG
;
A
#
# COMPACT_ATOMS: atom_id res chain seq x y z
N MET A 1 -48.32 38.41 37.85
CA MET A 1 -46.88 38.38 37.73
C MET A 1 -46.45 36.91 37.72
N ARG A 2 -46.23 36.33 36.55
CA ARG A 2 -45.89 34.92 36.45
C ARG A 2 -44.48 34.88 35.72
N SER A 3 -43.49 34.54 36.52
CA SER A 3 -42.13 34.40 36.06
C SER A 3 -41.98 33.06 35.31
N LEU A 4 -41.67 33.11 34.01
CA LEU A 4 -41.29 31.96 33.20
C LEU A 4 -39.78 31.75 33.35
N VAL A 5 -39.42 30.64 33.97
CA VAL A 5 -38.05 30.14 34.05
C VAL A 5 -37.84 29.20 32.85
N VAL A 6 -36.98 29.61 31.94
CA VAL A 6 -36.54 28.80 30.79
C VAL A 6 -35.29 28.03 31.22
N PRO A 7 -35.28 26.69 31.17
CA PRO A 7 -34.04 25.93 31.38
C PRO A 7 -33.21 25.93 30.11
N ALA A 8 -31.99 26.45 30.19
CA ALA A 8 -30.97 26.34 29.15
C ALA A 8 -30.44 24.91 29.11
N ALA A 9 -30.77 24.17 28.05
CA ALA A 9 -30.18 22.87 27.75
C ALA A 9 -28.79 23.06 27.17
N LEU A 10 -27.75 22.75 27.96
CA LEU A 10 -26.39 22.61 27.46
C LEU A 10 -26.28 21.32 26.63
N LEU A 11 -26.22 21.44 25.30
CA LEU A 11 -25.76 20.36 24.44
C LEU A 11 -24.25 20.23 24.60
N ALA A 12 -23.80 19.21 25.30
CA ALA A 12 -22.42 18.76 25.28
C ALA A 12 -22.17 18.06 23.96
N LEU A 13 -21.50 18.72 23.00
CA LEU A 13 -20.92 18.06 21.85
C LEU A 13 -19.69 17.25 22.33
N SER A 14 -19.86 15.96 22.47
CA SER A 14 -18.76 15.03 22.61
C SER A 14 -18.10 14.88 21.24
N LEU A 15 -16.99 15.62 21.02
CA LEU A 15 -16.04 15.33 19.95
C LEU A 15 -15.35 14.00 20.28
N THR A 16 -15.84 12.91 19.72
CA THR A 16 -15.05 11.70 19.60
C THR A 16 -13.97 11.98 18.58
N ALA A 17 -12.82 12.46 19.03
CA ALA A 17 -11.58 12.41 18.26
C ALA A 17 -11.30 10.93 17.99
N CYS A 18 -11.60 10.44 16.78
CA CYS A 18 -10.97 9.23 16.26
C CYS A 18 -9.48 9.54 16.18
N ASP A 19 -8.75 9.13 17.19
CA ASP A 19 -7.30 9.00 17.13
C ASP A 19 -7.00 7.95 16.06
N ARG A 20 -6.86 8.43 14.81
CA ARG A 20 -6.20 7.67 13.76
C ARG A 20 -4.72 7.67 14.11
N GLY A 21 -4.37 6.77 15.00
CA GLY A 21 -3.00 6.41 15.26
C GLY A 21 -2.35 6.14 13.91
N ASN A 22 -1.34 6.94 13.58
CA ASN A 22 -0.56 6.87 12.35
C ASN A 22 0.38 5.65 12.42
N ASP A 23 -0.21 4.47 12.68
CA ASP A 23 0.48 3.18 12.75
C ASP A 23 0.67 2.62 11.33
N GLN A 24 1.56 3.27 10.59
CA GLN A 24 1.88 2.92 9.20
C GLN A 24 2.96 1.84 9.18
N GLY A 25 2.58 0.60 9.43
CA GLY A 25 3.40 -0.55 9.12
C GLY A 25 3.00 -1.17 7.78
N THR A 26 3.93 -1.81 7.09
CA THR A 26 3.65 -2.51 5.84
C THR A 26 2.94 -3.83 6.13
N THR A 27 1.75 -4.03 5.54
CA THR A 27 1.04 -5.30 5.59
C THR A 27 1.42 -6.15 4.38
N VAL A 28 1.86 -7.38 4.62
CA VAL A 28 2.18 -8.36 3.58
C VAL A 28 1.20 -9.52 3.68
N SER A 29 0.53 -9.85 2.58
CA SER A 29 -0.37 -11.01 2.50
C SER A 29 0.05 -11.89 1.34
N ILE A 30 0.16 -13.20 1.60
CA ILE A 30 0.53 -14.22 0.62
C ILE A 30 -0.60 -15.22 0.58
N ASP A 31 -1.16 -15.46 -0.60
CA ASP A 31 -2.14 -16.50 -0.87
C ASP A 31 -1.53 -17.48 -1.88
N ALA A 32 -1.40 -18.73 -1.48
CA ALA A 32 -0.78 -19.80 -2.27
C ALA A 32 -1.76 -20.94 -2.59
N GLY A 33 -3.05 -20.67 -2.65
CA GLY A 33 -4.09 -21.64 -3.01
C GLY A 33 -4.40 -22.68 -1.92
N ASN A 34 -3.40 -23.28 -1.29
CA ASN A 34 -3.55 -24.26 -0.21
C ASN A 34 -3.34 -23.67 1.19
N GLY A 35 -3.13 -22.36 1.29
CA GLY A 35 -2.92 -21.68 2.55
C GLY A 35 -2.61 -20.22 2.35
N ALA A 36 -2.89 -19.44 3.38
CA ALA A 36 -2.63 -18.00 3.40
C ALA A 36 -1.68 -17.64 4.54
N ALA A 37 -0.81 -16.69 4.29
CA ALA A 37 0.00 -16.04 5.31
C ALA A 37 -0.19 -14.54 5.21
N SER A 38 -0.36 -13.86 6.33
CA SER A 38 -0.40 -12.41 6.35
C SER A 38 0.43 -11.84 7.49
N VAL A 39 1.15 -10.76 7.20
CA VAL A 39 1.91 -9.99 8.17
C VAL A 39 1.33 -8.59 8.22
N ASN A 40 0.84 -8.19 9.36
CA ASN A 40 0.43 -6.81 9.60
C ASN A 40 1.61 -6.03 10.18
N GLY A 41 2.27 -5.23 9.35
CA GLY A 41 3.45 -4.47 9.77
C GLY A 41 3.16 -3.40 10.82
N ALA A 42 1.92 -2.87 10.88
CA ALA A 42 1.53 -1.88 11.87
C ALA A 42 1.40 -2.48 13.28
N THR A 43 0.88 -3.71 13.39
CA THR A 43 0.68 -4.40 14.67
C THR A 43 1.75 -5.44 14.97
N GLY A 44 2.55 -5.86 13.97
CA GLY A 44 3.49 -6.98 14.06
C GLY A 44 2.78 -8.35 14.11
N GLU A 45 1.49 -8.42 13.85
CA GLU A 45 0.75 -9.68 13.87
C GLU A 45 1.00 -10.47 12.59
N VAL A 46 1.41 -11.72 12.73
CA VAL A 46 1.53 -12.69 11.64
C VAL A 46 0.43 -13.73 11.80
N LYS A 47 -0.43 -13.86 10.80
CA LYS A 47 -1.46 -14.91 10.73
C LYS A 47 -1.03 -15.95 9.71
N LEU A 48 -1.15 -17.20 10.11
CA LEU A 48 -0.91 -18.36 9.28
C LEU A 48 -2.20 -19.18 9.20
N ASP A 49 -2.68 -19.44 8.02
CA ASP A 49 -3.83 -20.31 7.75
C ASP A 49 -3.45 -21.31 6.67
N THR A 50 -2.91 -22.43 7.09
CA THR A 50 -2.55 -23.55 6.22
C THR A 50 -3.24 -24.81 6.72
N PRO A 51 -3.40 -25.85 5.88
CA PRO A 51 -4.02 -27.13 6.30
C PRO A 51 -3.32 -27.77 7.50
N LEU A 52 -2.02 -27.53 7.69
CA LEU A 52 -1.21 -28.15 8.73
C LEU A 52 -0.98 -27.25 9.96
N LEU A 53 -1.12 -25.92 9.80
CA LEU A 53 -0.80 -24.96 10.85
C LEU A 53 -1.73 -23.76 10.76
N LYS A 54 -2.48 -23.51 11.85
CA LYS A 54 -3.26 -22.28 12.04
C LYS A 54 -2.78 -21.59 13.30
N GLY A 55 -2.48 -20.31 13.20
CA GLY A 55 -2.00 -19.57 14.35
C GLY A 55 -1.67 -18.12 14.04
N SER A 56 -1.38 -17.38 15.10
CA SER A 56 -0.86 -16.02 14.99
C SER A 56 0.31 -15.84 15.96
N ILE A 57 1.31 -15.10 15.52
CA ILE A 57 2.45 -14.67 16.33
C ILE A 57 2.60 -13.15 16.19
N LYS A 58 3.17 -12.51 17.20
CA LYS A 58 3.50 -11.07 17.13
C LYS A 58 4.99 -10.91 16.88
N LEU A 59 5.32 -10.16 15.84
CA LEU A 59 6.67 -9.72 15.53
C LEU A 59 6.82 -8.21 15.82
N PRO A 60 8.05 -7.70 15.90
CA PRO A 60 8.28 -6.25 15.89
C PRO A 60 7.62 -5.59 14.68
N ARG A 61 7.20 -4.33 14.83
CA ARG A 61 6.64 -3.55 13.71
C ARG A 61 7.68 -3.43 12.60
N MET A 62 7.28 -3.71 11.37
CA MET A 62 8.14 -3.60 10.18
C MET A 62 7.59 -2.54 9.25
N GLN A 63 8.49 -1.67 8.74
CA GLN A 63 8.18 -0.72 7.69
C GLN A 63 9.15 -0.95 6.53
N PHE A 64 8.61 -1.20 5.35
CA PHE A 64 9.41 -1.18 4.14
C PHE A 64 9.31 0.22 3.52
N THR A 65 10.46 0.81 3.22
CA THR A 65 10.56 2.11 2.56
C THR A 65 10.92 1.91 1.09
N GLY A 66 10.65 2.94 0.28
CA GLY A 66 10.99 2.92 -1.14
C GLY A 66 12.48 2.72 -1.42
N ASP A 67 13.36 3.09 -0.46
CA ASP A 67 14.81 2.92 -0.59
C ASP A 67 15.24 1.44 -0.46
N ASN A 68 14.41 0.60 0.18
CA ASN A 68 14.67 -0.83 0.38
C ASN A 68 13.84 -1.73 -0.54
N PHE A 69 13.09 -1.13 -1.45
CA PHE A 69 12.23 -1.85 -2.38
C PHE A 69 12.50 -1.37 -3.80
N ASP A 70 12.80 -2.31 -4.68
CA ASP A 70 12.93 -2.04 -6.10
C ASP A 70 12.04 -2.98 -6.94
N ILE A 71 11.74 -2.54 -8.15
CA ILE A 71 11.07 -3.32 -9.19
C ILE A 71 12.09 -3.49 -10.31
N ASN A 72 12.84 -4.60 -10.30
CA ASN A 72 13.92 -4.89 -11.25
C ASN A 72 14.93 -3.73 -11.39
N GLY A 73 15.45 -3.27 -10.26
CA GLY A 73 16.42 -2.17 -10.20
C GLY A 73 15.81 -0.76 -10.28
N VAL A 74 14.49 -0.65 -10.33
CA VAL A 74 13.78 0.65 -10.30
C VAL A 74 13.31 0.95 -8.88
N HIS A 75 13.90 1.96 -8.27
CA HIS A 75 13.52 2.42 -6.93
C HIS A 75 12.28 3.29 -6.95
N LEU A 76 11.47 3.16 -5.92
CA LEU A 76 10.36 4.08 -5.68
C LEU A 76 10.90 5.49 -5.34
N TYR A 77 10.04 6.50 -5.46
CA TYR A 77 10.41 7.87 -5.10
C TYR A 77 10.95 7.94 -3.65
N PRO A 78 12.05 8.68 -3.38
CA PRO A 78 12.63 8.77 -2.04
C PRO A 78 11.61 9.15 -0.96
N GLY A 79 11.68 8.48 0.19
CA GLY A 79 10.74 8.67 1.29
C GLY A 79 9.36 8.04 1.08
N THR A 80 9.16 7.26 0.02
CA THR A 80 7.95 6.45 -0.19
C THR A 80 7.83 5.38 0.89
N LYS A 81 6.61 5.19 1.38
CA LYS A 81 6.25 4.15 2.37
C LYS A 81 5.37 3.11 1.70
N ILE A 82 5.69 1.84 1.91
CA ILE A 82 4.87 0.73 1.43
C ILE A 82 3.79 0.43 2.46
N GLY A 83 2.53 0.50 2.05
CA GLY A 83 1.37 0.27 2.91
C GLY A 83 1.00 -1.20 2.98
N SER A 84 0.89 -1.87 1.83
CA SER A 84 0.54 -3.29 1.75
C SER A 84 1.21 -3.97 0.57
N MET A 85 1.45 -5.25 0.72
CA MET A 85 1.87 -6.15 -0.36
C MET A 85 1.03 -7.42 -0.29
N ASN A 86 0.43 -7.79 -1.41
CA ASN A 86 -0.34 -9.00 -1.57
C ASN A 86 0.28 -9.80 -2.71
N VAL A 87 0.61 -11.05 -2.42
CA VAL A 87 1.13 -11.99 -3.40
C VAL A 87 0.12 -13.11 -3.55
N ASN A 88 -0.41 -13.27 -4.74
CA ASN A 88 -1.24 -14.40 -5.13
C ASN A 88 -0.41 -15.25 -6.08
N ALA A 89 -0.05 -16.44 -5.67
CA ALA A 89 0.83 -17.32 -6.45
C ALA A 89 0.11 -18.01 -7.62
N GLY A 90 -1.22 -17.81 -7.76
CA GLY A 90 -2.01 -18.49 -8.78
C GLY A 90 -2.08 -20.00 -8.58
N GLY A 91 -2.88 -20.66 -9.41
CA GLY A 91 -3.00 -22.13 -9.41
C GLY A 91 -2.12 -22.83 -10.44
N GLN A 92 -1.51 -22.08 -11.36
CA GLN A 92 -0.61 -22.58 -12.41
C GLN A 92 0.64 -21.69 -12.50
N GLU A 93 1.70 -22.23 -13.05
CA GLU A 93 2.95 -21.51 -13.27
C GLU A 93 2.71 -20.34 -14.25
N GLY A 94 3.03 -19.11 -13.83
CA GLY A 94 2.80 -17.89 -14.60
C GLY A 94 1.52 -17.11 -14.28
N ASP A 95 0.59 -17.66 -13.48
CA ASP A 95 -0.66 -16.96 -13.10
C ASP A 95 -0.50 -16.08 -11.84
N GLY A 96 0.71 -15.92 -11.35
CA GLY A 96 0.99 -15.16 -10.13
C GLY A 96 0.73 -13.66 -10.31
N VAL A 97 0.14 -13.03 -9.30
CA VAL A 97 -0.07 -11.58 -9.26
C VAL A 97 0.49 -11.01 -7.97
N VAL A 98 1.38 -10.04 -8.10
CA VAL A 98 1.84 -9.22 -6.98
C VAL A 98 1.13 -7.87 -7.03
N ARG A 99 0.50 -7.47 -5.94
CA ARG A 99 -0.09 -6.15 -5.80
C ARG A 99 0.46 -5.45 -4.57
N MET A 100 0.99 -4.25 -4.76
CA MET A 100 1.58 -3.45 -3.71
C MET A 100 0.97 -2.05 -3.69
N SER A 101 0.60 -1.56 -2.51
CA SER A 101 0.22 -0.17 -2.32
C SER A 101 1.34 0.64 -1.67
N PHE A 102 1.44 1.91 -2.02
CA PHE A 102 2.43 2.81 -1.43
C PHE A 102 1.92 4.25 -1.31
N GLU A 103 2.55 5.01 -0.43
CA GLU A 103 2.39 6.46 -0.31
C GLU A 103 3.73 7.16 -0.53
N SER A 104 3.74 8.13 -1.43
CA SER A 104 4.90 8.96 -1.71
C SER A 104 4.71 10.38 -1.15
N PRO A 105 5.75 11.01 -0.60
CA PRO A 105 5.67 12.37 -0.06
C PRO A 105 5.52 13.43 -1.15
N ALA A 106 5.74 13.09 -2.43
CA ALA A 106 5.66 14.01 -3.55
C ALA A 106 4.31 13.92 -4.28
N ALA A 107 3.98 14.96 -5.06
CA ALA A 107 2.78 15.00 -5.88
C ALA A 107 2.85 13.96 -7.03
N VAL A 108 1.68 13.55 -7.53
CA VAL A 108 1.54 12.51 -8.58
C VAL A 108 2.42 12.77 -9.80
N ALA A 109 2.46 14.01 -10.31
CA ALA A 109 3.27 14.33 -11.48
C ALA A 109 4.77 14.09 -11.24
N THR A 110 5.26 14.49 -10.06
CA THR A 110 6.67 14.29 -9.66
C THR A 110 7.01 12.81 -9.53
N VAL A 111 6.13 12.02 -8.89
CA VAL A 111 6.34 10.58 -8.71
C VAL A 111 6.28 9.85 -10.06
N ARG A 112 5.33 10.20 -10.92
CA ARG A 112 5.20 9.64 -12.26
C ARG A 112 6.45 9.88 -13.11
N ASP A 113 6.93 11.13 -13.12
CA ASP A 113 8.09 11.52 -13.93
C ASP A 113 9.37 10.87 -13.39
N TRP A 114 9.51 10.77 -12.05
CA TRP A 114 10.58 10.01 -11.41
C TRP A 114 10.58 8.54 -11.86
N LEU A 115 9.46 7.85 -11.73
CA LEU A 115 9.34 6.44 -12.10
C LEU A 115 9.65 6.23 -13.59
N ARG A 116 9.12 7.08 -14.48
CA ARG A 116 9.43 7.02 -15.91
C ARG A 116 10.94 7.10 -16.15
N ASP A 117 11.61 8.04 -15.49
CA ASP A 117 13.04 8.27 -15.68
C ASP A 117 13.88 7.12 -15.08
N GLU A 118 13.47 6.55 -13.94
CA GLU A 118 14.13 5.39 -13.35
C GLU A 118 13.97 4.13 -14.21
N PHE A 119 12.78 3.86 -14.75
CA PHE A 119 12.57 2.77 -15.70
C PHE A 119 13.42 2.94 -16.97
N ALA A 120 13.52 4.16 -17.47
CA ALA A 120 14.36 4.44 -18.63
C ALA A 120 15.86 4.19 -18.35
N LYS A 121 16.35 4.55 -17.14
CA LYS A 121 17.72 4.23 -16.68
C LYS A 121 17.96 2.73 -16.56
N ALA A 122 16.97 1.97 -16.11
CA ALA A 122 17.01 0.51 -16.02
C ALA A 122 16.86 -0.18 -17.40
N GLY A 123 16.66 0.59 -18.48
CA GLY A 123 16.49 0.04 -19.82
C GLY A 123 15.10 -0.49 -20.13
N THR A 124 14.13 -0.24 -19.23
CA THR A 124 12.74 -0.67 -19.41
C THR A 124 11.93 0.44 -20.05
N THR A 125 11.24 0.12 -21.16
CA THR A 125 10.32 1.07 -21.80
C THR A 125 8.97 1.06 -21.12
N VAL A 126 8.51 2.22 -20.67
CA VAL A 126 7.19 2.38 -20.06
C VAL A 126 6.28 3.22 -20.93
N LYS A 127 5.01 2.83 -20.99
CA LYS A 127 3.92 3.63 -21.56
C LYS A 127 3.27 4.43 -20.44
N VAL A 128 3.21 5.75 -20.62
CA VAL A 128 2.53 6.66 -19.69
C VAL A 128 1.20 7.07 -20.26
N SER A 129 0.12 6.88 -19.49
CA SER A 129 -1.24 7.30 -19.84
C SER A 129 -1.89 7.98 -18.63
N GLY A 130 -1.97 9.29 -18.66
CA GLY A 130 -2.40 10.08 -17.51
C GLY A 130 -1.51 9.85 -16.28
N ASN A 131 -2.06 9.25 -15.25
CA ASN A 131 -1.36 8.91 -14.01
C ASN A 131 -0.97 7.43 -13.92
N THR A 132 -1.07 6.70 -15.02
CA THR A 132 -0.72 5.28 -15.09
C THR A 132 0.56 5.09 -15.88
N LEU A 133 1.47 4.26 -15.35
CA LEU A 133 2.62 3.71 -16.06
C LEU A 133 2.40 2.23 -16.28
N SER A 134 2.76 1.70 -17.44
CA SER A 134 2.68 0.27 -17.73
C SER A 134 3.82 -0.14 -18.66
N GLY A 135 4.23 -1.38 -18.55
CA GLY A 135 5.31 -1.95 -19.35
C GLY A 135 5.44 -3.44 -19.09
N ASP A 136 6.57 -3.97 -19.49
CA ASP A 136 6.99 -5.33 -19.27
C ASP A 136 8.39 -5.32 -18.64
N THR A 137 8.62 -6.20 -17.70
CA THR A 137 9.90 -6.37 -17.06
C THR A 137 10.16 -7.86 -16.89
N ASP A 138 11.22 -8.36 -17.54
CA ASP A 138 11.61 -9.78 -17.58
C ASP A 138 10.50 -10.73 -18.08
N GLY A 139 9.64 -10.26 -18.99
CA GLY A 139 8.51 -11.02 -19.52
C GLY A 139 7.25 -10.97 -18.67
N GLU A 140 7.27 -10.21 -17.57
CA GLU A 140 6.10 -10.00 -16.71
C GLU A 140 5.52 -8.61 -16.93
N PRO A 141 4.23 -8.50 -17.28
CA PRO A 141 3.57 -7.22 -17.43
C PRO A 141 3.46 -6.53 -16.07
N PHE A 142 3.67 -5.23 -16.05
CA PHE A 142 3.42 -4.43 -14.86
C PHE A 142 2.56 -3.21 -15.14
N ARG A 143 1.91 -2.74 -14.09
CA ARG A 143 1.10 -1.53 -14.09
C ARG A 143 1.27 -0.78 -12.77
N ILE A 144 1.46 0.53 -12.86
CA ILE A 144 1.52 1.44 -11.71
C ILE A 144 0.45 2.49 -11.91
N ASP A 145 -0.54 2.51 -11.02
CA ASP A 145 -1.60 3.51 -10.99
C ASP A 145 -1.34 4.49 -9.85
N LEU A 146 -1.28 5.79 -10.17
CA LEU A 146 -1.04 6.86 -9.21
C LEU A 146 -2.32 7.69 -9.01
N GLN A 147 -2.59 8.04 -7.76
CA GLN A 147 -3.73 8.88 -7.38
C GLN A 147 -3.28 10.01 -6.45
N PRO A 148 -3.89 11.21 -6.57
CA PRO A 148 -3.57 12.31 -5.67
C PRO A 148 -4.15 12.08 -4.27
N ALA A 149 -3.34 12.35 -3.25
CA ALA A 149 -3.72 12.36 -1.84
C ALA A 149 -3.28 13.71 -1.23
N GLY A 150 -4.02 14.77 -1.54
CA GLY A 150 -3.62 16.14 -1.25
C GLY A 150 -2.39 16.55 -2.08
N ASN A 151 -1.31 16.93 -1.41
CA ASN A 151 -0.02 17.26 -2.02
C ASN A 151 0.93 16.04 -2.16
N ARG A 152 0.43 14.83 -1.87
CA ARG A 152 1.13 13.55 -1.94
C ARG A 152 0.58 12.69 -3.07
N ALA A 153 1.22 11.58 -3.33
CA ALA A 153 0.70 10.54 -4.20
C ALA A 153 0.49 9.23 -3.44
N GLN A 154 -0.61 8.56 -3.74
CA GLN A 154 -0.79 7.15 -3.46
C GLN A 154 -0.63 6.37 -4.75
N GLY A 155 -0.02 5.19 -4.68
CA GLY A 155 0.18 4.34 -5.83
C GLY A 155 -0.15 2.89 -5.56
N THR A 156 -0.53 2.20 -6.61
CA THR A 156 -0.67 0.74 -6.64
C THR A 156 0.17 0.19 -7.76
N VAL A 157 1.06 -0.73 -7.43
CA VAL A 157 1.82 -1.54 -8.39
C VAL A 157 1.13 -2.88 -8.52
N THR A 158 0.94 -3.34 -9.74
CA THR A 158 0.48 -4.70 -10.07
C THR A 158 1.49 -5.30 -11.02
N ILE A 159 1.98 -6.52 -10.74
CA ILE A 159 2.91 -7.28 -11.58
C ILE A 159 2.30 -8.65 -11.83
N GLY A 160 2.34 -9.11 -13.08
CA GLY A 160 1.71 -10.35 -13.52
C GLY A 160 0.20 -10.20 -13.79
N GLY A 161 -0.46 -11.31 -14.19
CA GLY A 161 -1.89 -11.40 -14.47
C GLY A 161 -2.25 -11.43 -15.94
#